data_e995dbf3bbdf9e850a2aaf152ed1aaba
#
_entry.id   e995dbf3bbdf9e850a2aaf152ed1aaba
#
_cell.length_a   1.000
_cell.length_b   1.000
_cell.length_c   1.000
_cell.angle_alpha   90.00
_cell.angle_beta   90.00
_cell.angle_gamma   90.00
#
_symmetry.space_group_name_H-M   'P 1'
#
loop_
_entity.id
_entity.type
_entity.pdbx_description
1 polymer ?
#
loop_
_entity_poly.entity_id
_entity_poly.type
_entity_poly.pdbx_seq_one_letter_code
_entity_poly.pdbx_strand_id
1 'polypeptide(L)'
;MLNGSKKVGALGQTQVRSEIAILKSKWPESLVNPDGFDLSVLWLPDKNDRHVLASAISCKADFIITLNIKDFPNGILGEFGLKNFTPDAFVRALRKCNSVCITDVIRGVFKAVGQNYKTEITLSRLLNKTYLPSMARLIT
;
A
#
# COMPACT_ATOMS: atom_id res chain seq x y z
N MET A 1 17.71 -18.75 6.36
CA MET A 1 17.88 -18.82 4.87
C MET A 1 16.52 -18.90 4.22
N LEU A 2 16.05 -17.85 3.59
CA LEU A 2 15.10 -17.87 2.47
C LEU A 2 15.12 -16.48 1.82
N ASN A 3 16.10 -16.30 0.93
CA ASN A 3 16.14 -15.20 -0.02
C ASN A 3 15.03 -15.43 -1.05
N GLY A 4 13.90 -14.76 -0.87
CA GLY A 4 12.77 -14.78 -1.79
C GLY A 4 12.64 -13.50 -2.61
N SER A 5 13.74 -12.87 -3.01
CA SER A 5 13.71 -11.89 -4.09
C SER A 5 13.43 -12.60 -5.39
N LYS A 6 12.16 -12.87 -5.70
CA LYS A 6 11.77 -13.24 -7.06
C LYS A 6 12.20 -12.08 -7.97
N LYS A 7 13.25 -12.30 -8.78
CA LYS A 7 13.64 -11.41 -9.87
C LYS A 7 12.40 -11.17 -10.73
N VAL A 8 11.83 -9.97 -10.64
CA VAL A 8 10.78 -9.53 -11.56
C VAL A 8 11.44 -9.52 -12.93
N GLY A 9 10.95 -10.33 -13.87
CA GLY A 9 11.50 -10.38 -15.22
C GLY A 9 11.40 -9.03 -15.92
N ALA A 10 12.15 -8.82 -17.01
CA ALA A 10 12.22 -7.55 -17.74
C ALA A 10 10.84 -6.96 -18.10
N LEU A 11 9.86 -7.81 -18.48
CA LEU A 11 8.47 -7.43 -18.72
C LEU A 11 7.80 -6.87 -17.47
N GLY A 12 8.02 -7.47 -16.31
CA GLY A 12 7.47 -6.98 -15.05
C GLY A 12 8.09 -5.64 -14.61
N GLN A 13 9.38 -5.42 -14.89
CA GLN A 13 10.03 -4.13 -14.61
C GLN A 13 9.47 -3.00 -15.48
N THR A 14 9.20 -3.27 -16.76
CA THR A 14 8.60 -2.29 -17.67
C THR A 14 7.18 -1.93 -17.22
N GLN A 15 6.39 -2.92 -16.82
CA GLN A 15 5.03 -2.69 -16.31
C GLN A 15 5.05 -1.85 -15.03
N VAL A 16 5.89 -2.18 -14.06
CA VAL A 16 6.04 -1.40 -12.81
C VAL A 16 6.45 0.04 -13.09
N ARG A 17 7.39 0.26 -14.01
CA ARG A 17 7.80 1.63 -14.42
C ARG A 17 6.64 2.41 -15.02
N SER A 18 5.83 1.78 -15.87
CA SER A 18 4.66 2.41 -16.47
C SER A 18 3.60 2.78 -15.42
N GLU A 19 3.35 1.90 -14.48
CA GLU A 19 2.41 2.14 -13.36
C GLU A 19 2.90 3.29 -12.47
N ILE A 20 4.19 3.32 -12.15
CA ILE A 20 4.80 4.44 -11.40
C ILE A 20 4.68 5.75 -12.18
N ALA A 21 4.90 5.74 -13.50
CA ALA A 21 4.77 6.93 -14.34
C ALA A 21 3.33 7.47 -14.35
N ILE A 22 2.33 6.60 -14.38
CA ILE A 22 0.91 6.97 -14.29
C ILE A 22 0.61 7.58 -12.92
N LEU A 23 1.10 6.97 -11.82
CA LEU A 23 0.93 7.52 -10.49
C LEU A 23 1.55 8.91 -10.35
N LYS A 24 2.77 9.08 -10.83
CA LYS A 24 3.48 10.37 -10.85
C LYS A 24 2.72 11.44 -11.62
N SER A 25 2.12 11.07 -12.75
CA SER A 25 1.35 11.99 -13.59
C SER A 25 0.04 12.42 -12.92
N LYS A 26 -0.67 11.48 -12.27
CA LYS A 26 -1.97 11.76 -11.64
C LYS A 26 -1.84 12.40 -10.27
N TRP A 27 -0.82 12.04 -9.51
CA TRP A 27 -0.57 12.52 -8.15
C TRP A 27 0.92 12.87 -7.98
N PRO A 28 1.39 13.98 -8.57
CA PRO A 28 2.80 14.35 -8.50
C PRO A 28 3.29 14.56 -7.07
N GLU A 29 2.40 14.96 -6.17
CA GLU A 29 2.69 15.18 -4.75
C GLU A 29 2.80 13.87 -3.94
N SER A 30 2.46 12.72 -4.54
CA SER A 30 2.58 11.41 -3.88
C SER A 30 4.01 10.91 -3.73
N LEU A 31 4.95 11.55 -4.42
CA LEU A 31 6.36 11.21 -4.34
C LEU A 31 7.04 12.04 -3.26
N VAL A 32 7.39 11.37 -2.20
CA VAL A 32 8.18 11.95 -1.12
C VAL A 32 9.62 11.51 -1.28
N ASN A 33 10.51 12.48 -1.33
CA ASN A 33 11.95 12.23 -1.28
C ASN A 33 12.47 12.62 0.11
N PRO A 34 13.03 11.68 0.90
CA PRO A 34 13.57 11.98 2.22
C PRO A 34 14.99 12.57 2.11
N ASP A 35 15.34 13.27 1.03
CA ASP A 35 16.66 13.84 0.82
C ASP A 35 17.10 14.70 2.01
N GLY A 36 18.31 14.47 2.47
CA GLY A 36 18.86 15.14 3.65
C GLY A 36 18.47 14.54 5.00
N PHE A 37 17.64 13.48 5.03
CA PHE A 37 17.35 12.78 6.28
C PHE A 37 18.46 11.79 6.64
N ASP A 38 19.02 11.90 7.83
CA ASP A 38 20.00 10.94 8.31
C ASP A 38 19.32 9.63 8.71
N LEU A 39 19.39 8.62 7.84
CA LEU A 39 18.80 7.31 8.08
C LEU A 39 19.46 6.57 9.25
N SER A 40 20.66 6.97 9.70
CA SER A 40 21.39 6.29 10.78
C SER A 40 20.73 6.50 12.15
N VAL A 41 20.00 7.61 12.31
CA VAL A 41 19.28 7.91 13.56
C VAL A 41 17.97 7.15 13.71
N LEU A 42 17.47 6.54 12.62
CA LEU A 42 16.25 5.74 12.66
C LEU A 42 16.59 4.28 12.99
N TRP A 43 15.78 3.70 13.85
CA TRP A 43 15.86 2.27 14.14
C TRP A 43 14.62 1.55 13.61
N LEU A 44 14.84 0.49 12.82
CA LEU A 44 13.83 -0.47 12.38
C LEU A 44 14.44 -1.88 12.39
N PRO A 45 13.63 -2.95 12.55
CA PRO A 45 14.08 -4.33 12.44
C PRO A 45 14.84 -4.62 11.14
N ASP A 46 14.33 -4.14 10.00
CA ASP A 46 15.06 -4.13 8.74
C ASP A 46 15.60 -2.72 8.45
N LYS A 47 16.93 -2.63 8.40
CA LYS A 47 17.61 -1.36 8.09
C LYS A 47 17.31 -0.83 6.69
N ASN A 48 16.97 -1.72 5.75
CA ASN A 48 16.64 -1.34 4.39
C ASN A 48 15.32 -0.58 4.29
N ASP A 49 14.45 -0.70 5.27
CA ASP A 49 13.14 -0.02 5.31
C ASP A 49 13.19 1.38 5.96
N ARG A 50 14.36 1.81 6.47
CA ARG A 50 14.52 3.12 7.11
C ARG A 50 14.14 4.29 6.19
N HIS A 51 14.38 4.15 4.89
CA HIS A 51 14.00 5.17 3.92
C HIS A 51 12.48 5.38 3.84
N VAL A 52 11.68 4.32 4.06
CA VAL A 52 10.21 4.41 4.11
C VAL A 52 9.76 5.21 5.34
N LEU A 53 10.36 4.91 6.50
CA LEU A 53 10.08 5.66 7.73
C LEU A 53 10.50 7.13 7.59
N ALA A 54 11.68 7.40 7.04
CA ALA A 54 12.16 8.76 6.79
C ALA A 54 11.20 9.53 5.86
N SER A 55 10.71 8.90 4.79
CA SER A 55 9.72 9.49 3.89
C SER A 55 8.43 9.81 4.63
N ALA A 56 7.92 8.90 5.45
CA ALA A 56 6.70 9.11 6.21
C ALA A 56 6.83 10.28 7.20
N ILE A 57 7.97 10.39 7.88
CA ILE A 57 8.25 11.51 8.79
C ILE A 57 8.34 12.83 8.00
N SER A 58 9.07 12.84 6.89
CA SER A 58 9.30 14.04 6.08
C SER A 58 8.01 14.62 5.50
N CYS A 59 7.06 13.77 5.09
CA CYS A 59 5.76 14.22 4.58
C CYS A 59 4.68 14.37 5.67
N LYS A 60 5.03 14.17 6.94
CA LYS A 60 4.09 14.20 8.07
C LYS A 60 2.90 13.25 7.86
N ALA A 61 3.18 12.05 7.42
CA ALA A 61 2.16 11.02 7.25
C ALA A 61 1.54 10.64 8.60
N ASP A 62 0.28 10.20 8.59
CA ASP A 62 -0.38 9.63 9.76
C ASP A 62 -0.18 8.11 9.83
N PHE A 63 -0.02 7.47 8.68
CA PHE A 63 0.00 6.01 8.58
C PHE A 63 1.06 5.49 7.60
N ILE A 64 1.62 4.33 7.92
CA ILE A 64 2.36 3.49 6.98
C ILE A 64 1.46 2.30 6.63
N ILE A 65 1.09 2.17 5.34
CA ILE A 65 0.27 1.05 4.86
C ILE A 65 1.21 0.02 4.24
N THR A 66 1.30 -1.15 4.86
CA THR A 66 2.24 -2.20 4.46
C THR A 66 1.68 -3.59 4.71
N LEU A 67 2.08 -4.57 3.91
CA LEU A 67 1.86 -5.98 4.22
C LEU A 67 2.89 -6.50 5.24
N ASN A 68 4.00 -5.81 5.37
CA ASN A 68 5.14 -6.19 6.21
C ASN A 68 5.08 -5.47 7.56
N ILE A 69 4.05 -5.74 8.33
CA ILE A 69 3.80 -5.11 9.65
C ILE A 69 4.97 -5.31 10.63
N LYS A 70 5.68 -6.44 10.51
CA LYS A 70 6.76 -6.79 11.44
C LYS A 70 7.95 -5.84 11.39
N ASP A 71 8.22 -5.28 10.21
CA ASP A 71 9.36 -4.38 10.00
C ASP A 71 9.04 -2.94 10.38
N PHE A 72 7.75 -2.65 10.66
CA PHE A 72 7.26 -1.35 11.10
C PHE A 72 6.49 -1.44 12.42
N PRO A 73 7.14 -1.78 13.56
CA PRO A 73 6.46 -1.95 14.84
C PRO A 73 5.81 -0.65 15.34
N ASN A 74 4.55 -0.71 15.78
CA ASN A 74 3.83 0.46 16.28
C ASN A 74 4.49 1.15 17.47
N GLY A 75 5.27 0.43 18.29
CA GLY A 75 6.03 1.03 19.39
C GLY A 75 7.04 2.06 18.90
N ILE A 76 7.73 1.76 17.78
CA ILE A 76 8.69 2.66 17.16
C ILE A 76 7.97 3.77 16.38
N LEU A 77 6.98 3.40 15.59
CA LEU A 77 6.22 4.37 14.81
C LEU A 77 5.53 5.42 15.69
N GLY A 78 5.08 5.01 16.89
CA GLY A 78 4.43 5.89 17.85
C GLY A 78 5.31 7.04 18.33
N GLU A 79 6.65 6.87 18.35
CA GLU A 79 7.60 7.95 18.67
C GLU A 79 7.52 9.11 17.67
N PHE A 80 7.08 8.83 16.44
CA PHE A 80 6.92 9.79 15.35
C PHE A 80 5.45 10.15 15.07
N GLY A 81 4.52 9.72 15.93
CA GLY A 81 3.09 9.94 15.72
C GLY A 81 2.46 9.08 14.62
N LEU A 82 3.20 8.09 14.11
CA LEU A 82 2.78 7.20 13.03
C LEU A 82 2.10 5.92 13.56
N LYS A 83 1.28 5.31 12.71
CA LYS A 83 0.71 3.96 12.92
C LYS A 83 0.86 3.12 11.66
N ASN A 84 0.98 1.81 11.82
CA ASN A 84 0.94 0.89 10.69
C ASN A 84 -0.46 0.32 10.48
N PHE A 85 -0.78 0.01 9.23
CA PHE A 85 -1.96 -0.76 8.85
C PHE A 85 -1.62 -1.71 7.70
N THR A 86 -2.26 -2.87 7.69
CA THR A 86 -2.38 -3.61 6.43
C THR A 86 -3.38 -2.90 5.51
N PRO A 87 -3.30 -3.07 4.17
CA PRO A 87 -4.28 -2.51 3.26
C PRO A 87 -5.72 -2.86 3.64
N ASP A 88 -5.98 -4.11 4.00
CA ASP A 88 -7.30 -4.58 4.42
C ASP A 88 -7.81 -3.90 5.70
N ALA A 89 -6.94 -3.78 6.71
CA ALA A 89 -7.29 -3.13 7.96
C ALA A 89 -7.57 -1.63 7.75
N PHE A 90 -6.80 -0.98 6.89
CA PHE A 90 -6.96 0.44 6.56
C PHE A 90 -8.28 0.70 5.84
N VAL A 91 -8.57 -0.03 4.75
CA VAL A 91 -9.82 0.12 4.00
C VAL A 91 -11.03 -0.20 4.88
N ARG A 92 -10.93 -1.20 5.76
CA ARG A 92 -11.97 -1.52 6.73
C ARG A 92 -12.20 -0.38 7.74
N ALA A 93 -11.14 0.29 8.19
CA ALA A 93 -11.26 1.46 9.07
C ALA A 93 -11.95 2.62 8.36
N LEU A 94 -11.55 2.93 7.12
CA LEU A 94 -12.20 3.95 6.29
C LEU A 94 -13.69 3.64 6.09
N ARG A 95 -14.04 2.38 5.84
CA ARG A 95 -15.44 1.97 5.65
C ARG A 95 -16.28 2.17 6.91
N LYS A 96 -15.71 2.06 8.11
CA LYS A 96 -16.43 2.37 9.35
C LYS A 96 -16.81 3.86 9.44
N CYS A 97 -15.98 4.74 8.88
CA CYS A 97 -16.27 6.17 8.85
C CYS A 97 -17.30 6.53 7.77
N ASN A 98 -17.25 5.88 6.61
CA ASN A 98 -18.18 6.12 5.49
C ASN A 98 -18.36 4.83 4.66
N SER A 99 -19.33 4.00 5.06
CA SER A 99 -19.56 2.68 4.45
C SER A 99 -20.06 2.77 3.00
N VAL A 100 -20.89 3.75 2.68
CA VAL A 100 -21.46 3.91 1.32
C VAL A 100 -20.37 4.33 0.35
N CYS A 101 -19.67 5.41 0.65
CA CYS A 101 -18.62 5.96 -0.21
C CYS A 101 -17.52 4.91 -0.51
N ILE A 102 -17.02 4.22 0.50
CA ILE A 102 -15.95 3.22 0.30
C ILE A 102 -16.44 2.02 -0.52
N THR A 103 -17.67 1.58 -0.30
CA THR A 103 -18.26 0.47 -1.06
C THR A 103 -18.42 0.86 -2.54
N ASP A 104 -18.89 2.07 -2.82
CA ASP A 104 -19.09 2.56 -4.18
C ASP A 104 -17.76 2.75 -4.92
N VAL A 105 -16.73 3.27 -4.24
CA VAL A 105 -15.38 3.35 -4.78
C VAL A 105 -14.85 1.97 -5.16
N ILE A 106 -14.96 0.98 -4.28
CA ILE A 106 -14.50 -0.39 -4.54
C ILE A 106 -15.24 -0.99 -5.76
N ARG A 107 -16.55 -0.82 -5.84
CA ARG A 107 -17.35 -1.29 -6.99
C ARG A 107 -16.98 -0.56 -8.28
N GLY A 108 -16.73 0.75 -8.21
CA GLY A 108 -16.26 1.55 -9.33
C GLY A 108 -14.92 1.08 -9.87
N VAL A 109 -13.95 0.87 -8.99
CA VAL A 109 -12.64 0.31 -9.35
C VAL A 109 -12.79 -1.10 -9.94
N PHE A 110 -13.62 -1.95 -9.35
CA PHE A 110 -13.88 -3.29 -9.88
C PHE A 110 -14.43 -3.24 -11.31
N LYS A 111 -15.41 -2.36 -11.57
CA LYS A 111 -15.98 -2.19 -12.91
C LYS A 111 -14.92 -1.73 -13.93
N ALA A 112 -14.08 -0.77 -13.54
CA ALA A 112 -13.01 -0.26 -14.41
C ALA A 112 -11.92 -1.31 -14.70
N VAL A 113 -11.53 -2.08 -13.69
CA VAL A 113 -10.50 -3.13 -13.81
C VAL A 113 -11.07 -4.35 -14.53
N GLY A 114 -12.32 -4.73 -14.26
CA GLY A 114 -12.98 -5.90 -14.87
C GLY A 114 -13.05 -5.83 -16.40
N GLN A 115 -13.14 -4.64 -16.98
CA GLN A 115 -13.10 -4.44 -18.43
C GLN A 115 -11.76 -4.84 -19.08
N ASN A 116 -10.68 -4.88 -18.30
CA ASN A 116 -9.34 -5.22 -18.80
C ASN A 116 -8.99 -6.71 -18.63
N TYR A 117 -9.84 -7.50 -17.97
CA TYR A 117 -9.62 -8.93 -17.81
C TYR A 117 -10.24 -9.71 -18.95
N LYS A 118 -9.46 -10.57 -19.58
CA LYS A 118 -9.92 -11.51 -20.63
C LYS A 118 -10.85 -12.61 -20.11
N THR A 119 -10.95 -12.77 -18.80
CA THR A 119 -11.76 -13.79 -18.12
C THR A 119 -12.62 -13.09 -17.07
N GLU A 120 -13.88 -13.48 -16.94
CA GLU A 120 -14.73 -12.98 -15.86
C GLU A 120 -14.09 -13.26 -14.50
N ILE A 121 -13.84 -12.18 -13.77
CA ILE A 121 -13.36 -12.23 -12.39
C ILE A 121 -14.45 -11.71 -11.47
N THR A 122 -14.75 -12.44 -10.40
CA THR A 122 -15.70 -11.97 -9.40
C THR A 122 -15.07 -10.90 -8.52
N LEU A 123 -15.90 -9.99 -7.98
CA LEU A 123 -15.46 -8.96 -7.04
C LEU A 123 -14.74 -9.58 -5.84
N SER A 124 -15.30 -10.64 -5.26
CA SER A 124 -14.68 -11.37 -4.15
C SER A 124 -13.29 -11.91 -4.50
N ARG A 125 -13.14 -12.51 -5.67
CA ARG A 125 -11.84 -13.04 -6.13
C ARG A 125 -10.82 -11.93 -6.35
N LEU A 126 -11.24 -10.79 -6.91
CA LEU A 126 -10.35 -9.64 -7.10
C LEU A 126 -9.88 -9.10 -5.76
N LEU A 127 -10.80 -8.87 -4.82
CA LEU A 127 -10.47 -8.34 -3.48
C LEU A 127 -9.51 -9.26 -2.71
N ASN A 128 -9.72 -10.58 -2.78
CA ASN A 128 -8.77 -11.52 -2.17
C ASN A 128 -7.39 -11.46 -2.83
N LYS A 129 -7.32 -11.33 -4.16
CA LYS A 129 -6.05 -11.17 -4.88
C LYS A 129 -5.31 -9.86 -4.54
N THR A 130 -6.04 -8.82 -4.19
CA THR A 130 -5.49 -7.50 -3.85
C THR A 130 -5.28 -7.30 -2.35
N TYR A 131 -5.21 -8.39 -1.60
CA TYR A 131 -4.98 -8.38 -0.14
C TYR A 131 -6.06 -7.66 0.67
N LEU A 132 -7.33 -7.72 0.22
CA LEU A 132 -8.51 -7.15 0.88
C LEU A 132 -9.55 -8.21 1.27
N PRO A 133 -9.17 -9.29 1.99
CA PRO A 133 -10.07 -10.41 2.27
C PRO A 133 -11.26 -10.05 3.17
N SER A 134 -11.08 -9.11 4.08
CA SER A 134 -12.21 -8.64 4.92
C SER A 134 -13.24 -7.89 4.08
N MET A 135 -12.78 -7.09 3.12
CA MET A 135 -13.68 -6.38 2.20
C MET A 135 -14.42 -7.34 1.29
N ALA A 136 -13.76 -8.41 0.83
CA ALA A 136 -14.41 -9.48 0.07
C ALA A 136 -15.61 -10.06 0.81
N ARG A 137 -15.53 -10.25 2.14
CA ARG A 137 -16.61 -10.78 2.95
C ARG A 137 -17.72 -9.77 3.31
N LEU A 138 -17.39 -8.47 3.26
CA LEU A 138 -18.30 -7.41 3.71
C LEU A 138 -19.17 -6.83 2.58
N ILE A 139 -18.75 -6.96 1.33
CA ILE A 139 -19.40 -6.28 0.19
C ILE A 139 -19.80 -7.23 -0.95
N THR A 140 -19.54 -8.53 -0.81
CA THR A 140 -20.00 -9.58 -1.72
C THR A 140 -21.06 -10.44 -1.07
#